data_fea7c44ffb7a6235b5bd4f55683a56d3
#
_entry.id   fea7c44ffb7a6235b5bd4f55683a56d3
#
_cell.length_a   1.000
_cell.length_b   1.000
_cell.length_c   1.000
_cell.angle_alpha   90.00
_cell.angle_beta   90.00
_cell.angle_gamma   90.00
#
_symmetry.space_group_name_H-M   'P 1'
#
loop_
_entity.id
_entity.type
_entity.pdbx_description
1 polymer ?
#
loop_
_entity_poly.entity_id
_entity_poly.type
_entity_poly.pdbx_seq_one_letter_code
_entity_poly.pdbx_strand_id
1 'polypeptide(L)'
;LHHKRTHIEAPFANIGDVESLTIFDDCFVPYDRVFMCGRDHEGVARSAGYLALMSAHSHRHSYTGCKTAVSEVIASQAALVAEVNDIAKQSHVRDKLCDIIQTAELVFAAGQCSAYRSQKFPSGQQVPDEILTNAGRRLAGHNIYHEYETMADLTGGVCASLPPEENFFMEEDNVGELCNKYIVRNPAWSAENTHRVMRM
;
A
#
# COMPACT_ATOMS: atom_id res chain seq x y z
N LEU A 1 2.47 -13.18 16.47
CA LEU A 1 3.72 -12.63 17.01
C LEU A 1 3.44 -11.22 17.53
N HIS A 2 3.07 -11.10 18.82
CA HIS A 2 2.99 -9.80 19.46
C HIS A 2 4.43 -9.29 19.68
N HIS A 3 4.91 -8.45 18.76
CA HIS A 3 6.07 -7.64 19.07
C HIS A 3 5.74 -6.77 20.30
N LYS A 4 6.60 -6.83 21.31
CA LYS A 4 6.55 -5.87 22.41
C LYS A 4 6.49 -4.47 21.79
N ARG A 5 5.56 -3.64 22.27
CA ARG A 5 5.50 -2.24 21.87
C ARG A 5 6.87 -1.62 22.10
N THR A 6 7.42 -1.04 21.07
CA THR A 6 8.66 -0.30 21.11
C THR A 6 8.39 1.10 21.73
N HIS A 7 9.44 1.75 22.24
CA HIS A 7 9.33 3.11 22.80
C HIS A 7 8.95 4.13 21.74
N ILE A 8 9.36 3.88 20.49
CA ILE A 8 9.00 4.68 19.32
C ILE A 8 7.90 3.95 18.58
N GLU A 9 6.69 4.50 18.61
CA GLU A 9 5.58 3.92 17.86
C GLU A 9 5.79 4.12 16.36
N ALA A 10 5.82 3.02 15.62
CA ALA A 10 5.67 3.04 14.17
C ALA A 10 4.16 3.03 13.87
N PRO A 11 3.55 4.15 13.43
CA PRO A 11 2.10 4.27 13.34
C PRO A 11 1.47 3.22 12.44
N PHE A 12 2.16 2.82 11.38
CA PHE A 12 1.68 1.82 10.42
C PHE A 12 1.88 0.37 10.88
N ALA A 13 2.73 0.11 11.86
CA ALA A 13 2.90 -1.23 12.43
C ALA A 13 1.64 -1.72 13.19
N ASN A 14 0.76 -0.80 13.57
CA ASN A 14 -0.51 -1.09 14.23
C ASN A 14 -1.69 -1.18 13.25
N ILE A 15 -1.48 -0.83 11.98
CA ILE A 15 -2.46 -0.91 10.90
C ILE A 15 -2.03 -2.10 10.04
N GLY A 16 -2.50 -3.29 10.40
CA GLY A 16 -2.19 -4.50 9.67
C GLY A 16 -3.42 -5.05 8.96
N ASP A 17 -3.22 -5.64 7.80
CA ASP A 17 -4.18 -6.55 7.21
C ASP A 17 -3.73 -7.98 7.49
N VAL A 18 -4.69 -8.88 7.66
CA VAL A 18 -4.42 -10.29 7.94
C VAL A 18 -4.71 -11.08 6.68
N GLU A 19 -3.66 -11.44 5.98
CA GLU A 19 -3.74 -12.39 4.88
C GLU A 19 -3.70 -13.81 5.43
N SER A 20 -4.56 -14.69 4.91
CA SER A 20 -4.62 -16.08 5.33
C SER A 20 -4.75 -17.03 4.15
N LEU A 21 -4.16 -18.20 4.29
CA LEU A 21 -4.42 -19.32 3.40
C LEU A 21 -5.62 -20.11 3.95
N THR A 22 -6.71 -20.13 3.19
CA THR A 22 -7.90 -20.94 3.55
C THR A 22 -7.79 -22.31 2.91
N ILE A 23 -7.80 -23.34 3.71
CA ILE A 23 -7.71 -24.73 3.27
C ILE A 23 -9.05 -25.42 3.54
N PHE A 24 -9.62 -26.02 2.50
CA PHE A 24 -10.81 -26.87 2.61
C PHE A 24 -10.36 -28.33 2.57
N ASP A 25 -10.37 -28.99 3.72
CA ASP A 25 -10.00 -30.38 3.87
C ASP A 25 -11.23 -31.14 4.31
N ASP A 26 -11.77 -32.01 3.42
CA ASP A 26 -12.99 -32.81 3.60
C ASP A 26 -14.17 -32.00 4.21
N CYS A 27 -14.34 -30.77 3.75
CA CYS A 27 -15.33 -29.83 4.27
C CYS A 27 -16.69 -30.08 3.61
N PHE A 28 -17.67 -30.57 4.39
CA PHE A 28 -19.04 -30.75 3.92
C PHE A 28 -19.75 -29.37 3.77
N VAL A 29 -20.25 -29.08 2.56
CA VAL A 29 -21.09 -27.91 2.28
C VAL A 29 -22.51 -28.36 2.00
N PRO A 30 -23.50 -28.07 2.88
CA PRO A 30 -24.88 -28.40 2.64
C PRO A 30 -25.46 -27.65 1.46
N TYR A 31 -26.42 -28.22 0.77
CA TYR A 31 -26.92 -27.71 -0.51
C TYR A 31 -27.59 -26.33 -0.42
N ASP A 32 -28.16 -25.99 0.73
CA ASP A 32 -28.75 -24.68 1.01
C ASP A 32 -27.72 -23.54 1.05
N ARG A 33 -26.42 -23.88 1.11
CA ARG A 33 -25.29 -22.94 1.03
C ARG A 33 -24.60 -22.91 -0.33
N VAL A 34 -25.10 -23.66 -1.30
CA VAL A 34 -24.57 -23.71 -2.67
C VAL A 34 -25.40 -22.84 -3.58
N PHE A 35 -24.86 -21.69 -3.97
CA PHE A 35 -25.58 -20.74 -4.81
C PHE A 35 -25.56 -21.09 -6.30
N MET A 36 -24.48 -21.72 -6.76
CA MET A 36 -24.30 -22.11 -8.16
C MET A 36 -23.67 -23.49 -8.25
N CYS A 37 -24.44 -24.47 -8.70
CA CYS A 37 -23.97 -25.83 -8.92
C CYS A 37 -24.16 -26.20 -10.39
N GLY A 38 -23.09 -26.58 -11.07
CA GLY A 38 -23.12 -26.96 -12.49
C GLY A 38 -23.78 -28.29 -12.80
N ARG A 39 -24.22 -29.05 -11.78
CA ARG A 39 -24.88 -30.34 -11.96
C ARG A 39 -26.29 -30.25 -12.49
N ASP A 40 -27.02 -29.18 -12.14
CA ASP A 40 -28.46 -29.11 -12.40
C ASP A 40 -28.79 -28.36 -13.70
N HIS A 41 -27.88 -27.51 -14.19
CA HIS A 41 -28.06 -26.76 -15.45
C HIS A 41 -26.71 -26.41 -16.09
N GLU A 42 -26.52 -26.73 -17.36
CA GLU A 42 -25.29 -26.39 -18.11
C GLU A 42 -24.95 -24.89 -18.10
N GLY A 43 -25.93 -24.01 -18.01
CA GLY A 43 -25.76 -22.57 -17.95
C GLY A 43 -25.17 -22.04 -16.63
N VAL A 44 -25.31 -22.78 -15.53
CA VAL A 44 -24.94 -22.31 -14.18
C VAL A 44 -23.43 -22.25 -14.02
N ALA A 45 -22.68 -23.19 -14.58
CA ALA A 45 -21.21 -23.16 -14.54
C ALA A 45 -20.64 -21.93 -15.28
N ARG A 46 -21.24 -21.53 -16.41
CA ARG A 46 -20.87 -20.31 -17.13
C ARG A 46 -21.24 -19.06 -16.33
N SER A 47 -22.38 -19.06 -15.65
CA SER A 47 -22.80 -17.96 -14.79
C SER A 47 -21.90 -17.79 -13.58
N ALA A 48 -21.39 -18.87 -12.99
CA ALA A 48 -20.40 -18.82 -11.90
C ALA A 48 -19.08 -18.18 -12.36
N GLY A 49 -18.60 -18.54 -13.56
CA GLY A 49 -17.42 -17.90 -14.17
C GLY A 49 -17.62 -16.40 -14.42
N TYR A 50 -18.81 -16.03 -14.89
CA TYR A 50 -19.15 -14.62 -15.07
C TYR A 50 -19.24 -13.85 -13.76
N LEU A 51 -19.80 -14.45 -12.70
CA LEU A 51 -19.83 -13.86 -11.36
C LEU A 51 -18.42 -13.61 -10.82
N ALA A 52 -17.53 -14.57 -10.99
CA ALA A 52 -16.12 -14.41 -10.60
C ALA A 52 -15.44 -13.25 -11.36
N LEU A 53 -15.71 -13.14 -12.67
CA LEU A 53 -15.20 -12.04 -13.49
C LEU A 53 -15.73 -10.69 -13.04
N MET A 54 -17.02 -10.58 -12.76
CA MET A 54 -17.67 -9.34 -12.27
C MET A 54 -17.17 -8.95 -10.87
N SER A 55 -16.97 -9.93 -10.00
CA SER A 55 -16.36 -9.70 -8.69
C SER A 55 -14.93 -9.15 -8.83
N ALA A 56 -14.13 -9.77 -9.69
CA ALA A 56 -12.77 -9.30 -9.96
C ALA A 56 -12.77 -7.88 -10.57
N HIS A 57 -13.72 -7.57 -11.46
CA HIS A 57 -13.88 -6.24 -12.04
C HIS A 57 -14.21 -5.19 -10.97
N SER A 58 -15.20 -5.46 -10.13
CA SER A 58 -15.58 -4.57 -9.02
C SER A 58 -14.44 -4.34 -8.04
N HIS A 59 -13.70 -5.41 -7.70
CA HIS A 59 -12.52 -5.32 -6.86
C HIS A 59 -11.41 -4.45 -7.49
N ARG A 60 -11.16 -4.61 -8.79
CA ARG A 60 -10.17 -3.78 -9.51
C ARG A 60 -10.57 -2.31 -9.55
N HIS A 61 -11.88 -2.02 -9.63
CA HIS A 61 -12.37 -0.64 -9.56
C HIS A 61 -12.11 -0.04 -8.17
N SER A 62 -12.46 -0.75 -7.09
CA SER A 62 -12.20 -0.27 -5.73
C SER A 62 -10.70 -0.12 -5.46
N TYR A 63 -9.87 -0.97 -6.06
CA TYR A 63 -8.41 -0.90 -5.96
C TYR A 63 -7.83 0.43 -6.45
N THR A 64 -8.46 1.08 -7.44
CA THR A 64 -8.00 2.40 -7.90
C THR A 64 -8.07 3.47 -6.80
N GLY A 65 -9.02 3.37 -5.88
CA GLY A 65 -9.08 4.22 -4.69
C GLY A 65 -8.10 3.78 -3.59
N CYS A 66 -8.12 2.51 -3.23
CA CYS A 66 -7.22 1.97 -2.18
C CYS A 66 -5.75 2.21 -2.52
N LYS A 67 -5.35 1.93 -3.78
CA LYS A 67 -3.95 2.10 -4.20
C LYS A 67 -3.53 3.56 -4.21
N THR A 68 -4.42 4.47 -4.61
CA THR A 68 -4.16 5.91 -4.53
C THR A 68 -3.84 6.31 -3.08
N ALA A 69 -4.65 5.88 -2.12
CA ALA A 69 -4.40 6.17 -0.71
C ALA A 69 -3.04 5.63 -0.22
N VAL A 70 -2.67 4.41 -0.64
CA VAL A 70 -1.35 3.85 -0.33
C VAL A 70 -0.22 4.68 -0.94
N SER A 71 -0.36 5.11 -2.20
CA SER A 71 0.63 5.96 -2.87
C SER A 71 0.76 7.34 -2.21
N GLU A 72 -0.35 7.92 -1.72
CA GLU A 72 -0.33 9.18 -0.96
C GLU A 72 0.42 9.03 0.38
N VAL A 73 0.24 7.90 1.06
CA VAL A 73 0.99 7.58 2.28
C VAL A 73 2.49 7.47 1.97
N ILE A 74 2.85 6.75 0.91
CA ILE A 74 4.26 6.60 0.48
C ILE A 74 4.85 7.96 0.08
N ALA A 75 4.13 8.79 -0.67
CA ALA A 75 4.56 10.12 -1.05
C ALA A 75 4.80 11.03 0.17
N SER A 76 3.88 10.98 1.14
CA SER A 76 3.99 11.75 2.38
C SER A 76 5.19 11.31 3.21
N GLN A 77 5.40 10.00 3.32
CA GLN A 77 6.55 9.44 4.01
C GLN A 77 7.86 9.80 3.30
N ALA A 78 7.89 9.69 1.96
CA ALA A 78 9.05 10.07 1.16
C ALA A 78 9.41 11.56 1.33
N ALA A 79 8.41 12.43 1.42
CA ALA A 79 8.61 13.85 1.71
C ALA A 79 9.21 14.08 3.10
N LEU A 80 8.69 13.40 4.13
CA LEU A 80 9.26 13.46 5.48
C LEU A 80 10.70 12.93 5.53
N VAL A 81 10.98 11.83 4.84
CA VAL A 81 12.34 11.29 4.72
C VAL A 81 13.28 12.30 4.04
N ALA A 82 12.81 12.96 2.99
CA ALA A 82 13.59 13.99 2.33
C ALA A 82 13.88 15.20 3.25
N GLU A 83 12.94 15.57 4.11
CA GLU A 83 13.12 16.63 5.10
C GLU A 83 14.11 16.25 6.21
N VAL A 84 13.97 15.08 6.82
CA VAL A 84 14.89 14.65 7.90
C VAL A 84 16.31 14.38 7.39
N ASN A 85 16.47 14.12 6.10
CA ASN A 85 17.77 13.99 5.42
C ASN A 85 18.34 15.32 4.91
N ASP A 86 17.61 16.42 5.03
CA ASP A 86 17.96 17.76 4.50
C ASP A 86 18.16 17.78 2.98
N ILE A 87 17.42 16.97 2.24
CA ILE A 87 17.50 16.87 0.78
C ILE A 87 16.24 17.31 0.04
N ALA A 88 15.21 17.76 0.75
CA ALA A 88 13.90 18.09 0.17
C ALA A 88 13.93 19.19 -0.90
N LYS A 89 14.96 20.03 -0.91
CA LYS A 89 15.12 21.13 -1.89
C LYS A 89 15.82 20.71 -3.18
N GLN A 90 16.40 19.51 -3.23
CA GLN A 90 17.14 19.01 -4.39
C GLN A 90 16.18 18.69 -5.53
N SER A 91 16.54 19.07 -6.78
CA SER A 91 15.66 18.88 -7.94
C SER A 91 15.34 17.42 -8.18
N HIS A 92 16.33 16.53 -8.15
CA HIS A 92 16.14 15.10 -8.37
C HIS A 92 15.26 14.43 -7.29
N VAL A 93 15.25 14.95 -6.05
CA VAL A 93 14.35 14.48 -4.99
C VAL A 93 12.92 14.92 -5.28
N ARG A 94 12.74 16.16 -5.70
CA ARG A 94 11.43 16.69 -6.08
C ARG A 94 10.84 15.95 -7.29
N ASP A 95 11.68 15.64 -8.28
CA ASP A 95 11.26 14.85 -9.45
C ASP A 95 10.75 13.46 -9.01
N LYS A 96 11.45 12.78 -8.11
CA LYS A 96 11.02 11.50 -7.55
C LYS A 96 9.69 11.57 -6.80
N LEU A 97 9.47 12.62 -6.02
CA LEU A 97 8.19 12.85 -5.34
C LEU A 97 7.07 13.13 -6.35
N CYS A 98 7.35 13.88 -7.40
CA CYS A 98 6.39 14.14 -8.47
C CYS A 98 5.97 12.86 -9.18
N ASP A 99 6.87 11.91 -9.42
CA ASP A 99 6.55 10.63 -10.07
C ASP A 99 5.56 9.80 -9.25
N ILE A 100 5.73 9.76 -7.92
CA ILE A 100 4.79 9.05 -7.03
C ILE A 100 3.41 9.74 -7.07
N ILE A 101 3.38 11.06 -6.93
CA ILE A 101 2.13 11.84 -6.94
C ILE A 101 1.41 11.70 -8.29
N GLN A 102 2.14 11.82 -9.40
CA GLN A 102 1.59 11.66 -10.73
C GLN A 102 0.95 10.28 -10.92
N THR A 103 1.60 9.24 -10.45
CA THR A 103 1.06 7.87 -10.52
C THR A 103 -0.23 7.75 -9.71
N ALA A 104 -0.25 8.27 -8.48
CA ALA A 104 -1.42 8.27 -7.61
C ALA A 104 -2.62 8.97 -8.28
N GLU A 105 -2.40 10.17 -8.80
CA GLU A 105 -3.42 10.97 -9.47
C GLU A 105 -3.96 10.29 -10.74
N LEU A 106 -3.09 9.69 -11.56
CA LEU A 106 -3.54 8.98 -12.76
C LEU A 106 -4.34 7.73 -12.45
N VAL A 107 -3.97 6.99 -11.41
CA VAL A 107 -4.73 5.81 -10.94
C VAL A 107 -6.11 6.24 -10.43
N PHE A 108 -6.18 7.30 -9.63
CA PHE A 108 -7.43 7.84 -9.14
C PHE A 108 -8.32 8.36 -10.27
N ALA A 109 -7.76 9.12 -11.21
CA ALA A 109 -8.48 9.63 -12.38
C ALA A 109 -9.04 8.49 -13.22
N ALA A 110 -8.31 7.39 -13.42
CA ALA A 110 -8.81 6.21 -14.12
C ALA A 110 -10.03 5.61 -13.41
N GLY A 111 -10.01 5.52 -12.07
CA GLY A 111 -11.14 5.08 -11.26
C GLY A 111 -12.36 6.00 -11.41
N GLN A 112 -12.17 7.30 -11.28
CA GLN A 112 -13.23 8.31 -11.44
C GLN A 112 -13.84 8.27 -12.86
N CYS A 113 -13.00 8.24 -13.89
CA CYS A 113 -13.46 8.15 -15.26
C CYS A 113 -14.20 6.84 -15.55
N SER A 114 -13.78 5.73 -14.94
CA SER A 114 -14.48 4.45 -15.09
C SER A 114 -15.89 4.49 -14.47
N ALA A 115 -16.03 5.15 -13.32
CA ALA A 115 -17.33 5.38 -12.69
C ALA A 115 -18.21 6.30 -13.54
N TYR A 116 -17.66 7.37 -14.09
CA TYR A 116 -18.39 8.30 -14.98
C TYR A 116 -18.89 7.62 -16.25
N ARG A 117 -18.10 6.70 -16.83
CA ARG A 117 -18.46 5.91 -18.02
C ARG A 117 -19.22 4.63 -17.70
N SER A 118 -19.66 4.45 -16.45
CA SER A 118 -20.39 3.25 -16.04
C SER A 118 -21.66 3.02 -16.85
N GLN A 119 -22.02 1.75 -17.01
CA GLN A 119 -23.23 1.33 -17.72
C GLN A 119 -24.21 0.69 -16.75
N LYS A 120 -25.50 0.97 -16.94
CA LYS A 120 -26.56 0.36 -16.16
C LYS A 120 -26.92 -1.00 -16.74
N PHE A 121 -26.78 -2.04 -15.95
CA PHE A 121 -27.15 -3.40 -16.32
C PHE A 121 -28.67 -3.62 -16.17
N PRO A 122 -29.25 -4.66 -16.82
CA PRO A 122 -30.69 -4.97 -16.70
C PRO A 122 -31.15 -5.19 -15.25
N SER A 123 -30.24 -5.62 -14.36
CA SER A 123 -30.47 -5.73 -12.91
C SER A 123 -30.67 -4.39 -12.21
N GLY A 124 -30.39 -3.27 -12.89
CA GLY A 124 -30.40 -1.93 -12.30
C GLY A 124 -29.03 -1.51 -11.70
N GLN A 125 -28.08 -2.42 -11.62
CA GLN A 125 -26.75 -2.15 -11.10
C GLN A 125 -25.92 -1.32 -12.09
N GLN A 126 -25.19 -0.35 -11.56
CA GLN A 126 -24.21 0.45 -12.29
C GLN A 126 -22.88 -0.30 -12.30
N VAL A 127 -22.34 -0.55 -13.50
CA VAL A 127 -21.06 -1.28 -13.65
C VAL A 127 -20.05 -0.31 -14.26
N PRO A 128 -18.89 -0.09 -13.60
CA PRO A 128 -17.84 0.81 -14.08
C PRO A 128 -17.29 0.39 -15.46
N ASP A 129 -16.68 1.34 -16.18
CA ASP A 129 -16.00 1.02 -17.44
C ASP A 129 -14.84 0.05 -17.21
N GLU A 130 -14.88 -1.07 -17.92
CA GLU A 130 -13.94 -2.17 -17.74
C GLU A 130 -12.51 -1.79 -18.18
N ILE A 131 -12.37 -1.05 -19.27
CA ILE A 131 -11.06 -0.68 -19.82
C ILE A 131 -10.35 0.26 -18.88
N LEU A 132 -11.03 1.31 -18.43
CA LEU A 132 -10.43 2.29 -17.48
C LEU A 132 -10.13 1.67 -16.13
N THR A 133 -11.01 0.81 -15.62
CA THR A 133 -10.78 0.05 -14.40
C THR A 133 -9.48 -0.79 -14.49
N ASN A 134 -9.34 -1.54 -15.59
CA ASN A 134 -8.14 -2.37 -15.79
C ASN A 134 -6.89 -1.54 -16.07
N ALA A 135 -7.01 -0.41 -16.78
CA ALA A 135 -5.90 0.50 -17.02
C ALA A 135 -5.37 1.09 -15.71
N GLY A 136 -6.23 1.59 -14.84
CA GLY A 136 -5.86 2.09 -13.53
C GLY A 136 -5.21 1.01 -12.64
N ARG A 137 -5.83 -0.19 -12.59
CA ARG A 137 -5.27 -1.32 -11.86
C ARG A 137 -3.89 -1.75 -12.36
N ARG A 138 -3.71 -1.77 -13.68
CA ARG A 138 -2.43 -2.13 -14.31
C ARG A 138 -1.36 -1.08 -14.01
N LEU A 139 -1.68 0.21 -14.16
CA LEU A 139 -0.77 1.31 -13.84
C LEU A 139 -0.29 1.22 -12.39
N ALA A 140 -1.22 1.05 -11.45
CA ALA A 140 -0.91 0.89 -10.04
C ALA A 140 0.02 -0.31 -9.77
N GLY A 141 -0.28 -1.46 -10.38
CA GLY A 141 0.52 -2.68 -10.19
C GLY A 141 1.94 -2.59 -10.75
N HIS A 142 2.15 -1.82 -11.82
CA HIS A 142 3.48 -1.60 -12.40
C HIS A 142 4.33 -0.64 -11.56
N ASN A 143 3.70 0.33 -10.90
CA ASN A 143 4.43 1.40 -10.22
C ASN A 143 4.70 1.14 -8.74
N ILE A 144 4.02 0.16 -8.12
CA ILE A 144 4.17 -0.06 -6.68
C ILE A 144 5.62 -0.32 -6.24
N TYR A 145 6.36 -1.11 -7.01
CA TYR A 145 7.76 -1.39 -6.69
C TYR A 145 8.66 -0.17 -6.89
N HIS A 146 8.36 0.66 -7.90
CA HIS A 146 9.07 1.91 -8.12
C HIS A 146 8.83 2.91 -6.99
N GLU A 147 7.63 2.96 -6.44
CA GLU A 147 7.31 3.80 -5.27
C GLU A 147 8.14 3.37 -4.04
N TYR A 148 8.22 2.07 -3.77
CA TYR A 148 9.06 1.53 -2.68
C TYR A 148 10.55 1.72 -2.93
N GLU A 149 11.02 1.52 -4.16
CA GLU A 149 12.40 1.78 -4.56
C GLU A 149 12.77 3.24 -4.33
N THR A 150 11.91 4.16 -4.77
CA THR A 150 12.08 5.60 -4.56
C THR A 150 12.16 5.94 -3.07
N MET A 151 11.29 5.36 -2.26
CA MET A 151 11.29 5.53 -0.81
C MET A 151 12.61 5.03 -0.19
N ALA A 152 13.05 3.83 -0.56
CA ALA A 152 14.30 3.26 -0.08
C ALA A 152 15.51 4.10 -0.49
N ASP A 153 15.54 4.60 -1.73
CA ASP A 153 16.61 5.45 -2.24
C ASP A 153 16.70 6.78 -1.47
N LEU A 154 15.57 7.42 -1.19
CA LEU A 154 15.52 8.68 -0.43
C LEU A 154 16.01 8.51 1.02
N THR A 155 15.91 7.30 1.61
CA THR A 155 16.51 7.02 2.91
C THR A 155 18.03 6.88 2.85
N GLY A 156 18.61 6.77 1.66
CA GLY A 156 20.03 6.48 1.47
C GLY A 156 20.42 5.09 1.98
N GLY A 157 19.49 4.12 1.93
CA GLY A 157 19.68 2.75 2.39
C GLY A 157 19.49 2.54 3.89
N VAL A 158 19.24 3.60 4.66
CA VAL A 158 19.08 3.51 6.13
C VAL A 158 17.87 2.64 6.50
N CYS A 159 16.80 2.61 5.70
CA CYS A 159 15.67 1.72 5.96
C CYS A 159 16.04 0.24 6.09
N ALA A 160 17.11 -0.20 5.40
CA ALA A 160 17.61 -1.58 5.47
C ALA A 160 18.66 -1.79 6.57
N SER A 161 19.30 -0.72 7.06
CA SER A 161 20.43 -0.78 8.00
C SER A 161 20.19 -0.01 9.29
N LEU A 162 18.96 0.43 9.54
CA LEU A 162 18.60 1.16 10.75
C LEU A 162 18.87 0.28 11.97
N PRO A 163 19.63 0.75 12.96
CA PRO A 163 19.85 0.00 14.20
C PRO A 163 18.52 -0.35 14.88
N PRO A 164 18.44 -1.48 15.59
CA PRO A 164 17.31 -1.78 16.45
C PRO A 164 17.00 -0.62 17.39
N GLU A 165 15.71 -0.44 17.69
CA GLU A 165 15.26 0.69 18.52
C GLU A 165 15.98 0.72 19.89
N GLU A 166 16.22 -0.46 20.46
CA GLU A 166 16.87 -0.62 21.76
C GLU A 166 18.23 0.07 21.80
N ASN A 167 18.96 0.08 20.67
CA ASN A 167 20.29 0.71 20.59
C ASN A 167 20.25 2.22 20.83
N PHE A 168 19.11 2.90 20.54
CA PHE A 168 18.97 4.33 20.77
C PHE A 168 18.79 4.70 22.25
N PHE A 169 18.52 3.70 23.10
CA PHE A 169 18.32 3.85 24.55
C PHE A 169 19.38 3.13 25.38
N MET A 170 20.40 2.52 24.73
CA MET A 170 21.48 1.85 25.44
C MET A 170 22.44 2.85 26.09
N GLU A 171 22.70 2.66 27.38
CA GLU A 171 23.69 3.44 28.12
C GLU A 171 25.11 2.82 28.03
N GLU A 172 25.17 1.51 27.76
CA GLU A 172 26.44 0.77 27.68
C GLU A 172 27.27 1.27 26.48
N ASP A 173 28.53 1.53 26.72
CA ASP A 173 29.52 2.00 25.73
C ASP A 173 29.10 3.27 24.96
N ASN A 174 28.17 4.06 25.47
CA ASN A 174 27.58 5.24 24.85
C ASN A 174 26.87 4.94 23.51
N VAL A 175 26.42 3.71 23.29
CA VAL A 175 25.78 3.31 22.03
C VAL A 175 24.57 4.17 21.72
N GLY A 176 23.69 4.40 22.70
CA GLY A 176 22.50 5.24 22.52
C GLY A 176 22.87 6.68 22.17
N GLU A 177 23.85 7.27 22.84
CA GLU A 177 24.32 8.62 22.54
C GLU A 177 24.85 8.71 21.09
N LEU A 178 25.66 7.75 20.68
CA LEU A 178 26.21 7.71 19.31
C LEU A 178 25.10 7.51 18.27
N CYS A 179 24.18 6.58 18.48
CA CYS A 179 23.04 6.36 17.58
C CYS A 179 22.21 7.65 17.42
N ASN A 180 21.86 8.30 18.51
CA ASN A 180 21.08 9.54 18.47
C ASN A 180 21.85 10.69 17.81
N LYS A 181 23.15 10.79 18.03
CA LYS A 181 24.00 11.82 17.43
C LYS A 181 24.09 11.67 15.91
N TYR A 182 24.33 10.45 15.43
CA TYR A 182 24.64 10.22 14.02
C TYR A 182 23.44 9.95 13.14
N ILE A 183 22.22 9.70 13.70
CA ILE A 183 21.02 9.62 12.89
C ILE A 183 20.52 10.99 12.43
N VAL A 184 20.81 12.05 13.17
CA VAL A 184 20.37 13.42 12.85
C VAL A 184 21.18 13.97 11.69
N ARG A 185 20.53 14.24 10.58
CA ARG A 185 21.13 14.87 9.39
C ARG A 185 20.65 16.29 9.19
N ASN A 186 19.40 16.57 9.57
CA ASN A 186 18.79 17.89 9.59
C ASN A 186 18.70 18.39 11.02
N PRO A 187 19.44 19.46 11.41
CA PRO A 187 19.44 19.99 12.79
C PRO A 187 18.07 20.48 13.28
N ALA A 188 17.12 20.73 12.38
CA ALA A 188 15.77 21.11 12.74
C ALA A 188 14.94 19.95 13.33
N TRP A 189 15.43 18.72 13.20
CA TRP A 189 14.75 17.50 13.66
C TRP A 189 15.46 16.88 14.86
N SER A 190 14.69 16.37 15.83
CA SER A 190 15.23 15.58 16.93
C SER A 190 15.65 14.18 16.44
N ALA A 191 16.55 13.53 17.17
CA ALA A 191 16.95 12.15 16.92
C ALA A 191 15.75 11.19 16.98
N GLU A 192 14.89 11.35 17.98
CA GLU A 192 13.67 10.57 18.14
C GLU A 192 12.73 10.69 16.91
N ASN A 193 12.46 11.90 16.46
CA ASN A 193 11.59 12.11 15.30
C ASN A 193 12.24 11.61 14.00
N THR A 194 13.54 11.80 13.85
CA THR A 194 14.28 11.25 12.70
C THR A 194 14.20 9.72 12.68
N HIS A 195 14.45 9.07 13.82
CA HIS A 195 14.33 7.61 13.93
C HIS A 195 12.90 7.13 13.65
N ARG A 196 11.89 7.84 14.16
CA ARG A 196 10.48 7.53 13.92
C ARG A 196 10.15 7.60 12.43
N VAL A 197 10.57 8.66 11.74
CA VAL A 197 10.37 8.82 10.28
C VAL A 197 11.06 7.72 9.49
N MET A 198 12.28 7.35 9.84
CA MET A 198 13.02 6.30 9.14
C MET A 198 12.45 4.90 9.35
N ARG A 199 11.62 4.71 10.37
CA ARG A 199 11.00 3.43 10.73
C ARG A 199 9.57 3.26 10.23
N MET A 200 8.93 4.31 9.78
CA MET A 200 7.59 4.29 9.18
C MET A 200 7.59 3.53 7.86
#